data_1a1b90d34c96ce3421e83999eae9850c
#
_entry.id   1a1b90d34c96ce3421e83999eae9850c
#
_cell.length_a   1.000
_cell.length_b   1.000
_cell.length_c   1.000
_cell.angle_alpha   90.00
_cell.angle_beta   90.00
_cell.angle_gamma   90.00
#
_symmetry.space_group_name_H-M   'P 1'
#
loop_
_entity.id
_entity.type
_entity.pdbx_description
1 polymer ?
#
loop_
_entity_poly.entity_id
_entity_poly.type
_entity_poly.pdbx_seq_one_letter_code
_entity_poly.pdbx_strand_id
1 'polypeptide(L)'
;MRRFLIERGLERKLIKLERKNKALYEQVKNKINEVLNILDMGHYKNLRHDLKEYKRVHIGSFVLIFKYNERNDFIYFTDFDHHDKIYK
;
A
#
# COMPACT_ATOMS: atom_id res chain seq x y z
N MET A 1 12.82 6.70 -8.54
CA MET A 1 12.00 5.84 -7.66
C MET A 1 12.33 6.14 -6.21
N ARG A 2 11.31 6.26 -5.37
CA ARG A 2 11.53 6.50 -3.95
C ARG A 2 12.09 5.28 -3.26
N ARG A 3 12.83 5.49 -2.17
CA ARG A 3 13.25 4.40 -1.31
C ARG A 3 12.04 3.90 -0.52
N PHE A 4 12.04 2.63 -0.18
CA PHE A 4 10.88 2.05 0.48
C PHE A 4 11.25 0.82 1.32
N LEU A 5 10.31 0.45 2.17
CA LEU A 5 10.37 -0.77 2.94
C LEU A 5 8.97 -1.40 2.93
N ILE A 6 8.93 -2.72 2.88
CA ILE A 6 7.67 -3.46 3.01
C ILE A 6 7.69 -4.15 4.37
N GLU A 7 6.67 -3.89 5.19
CA GLU A 7 6.57 -4.52 6.49
C GLU A 7 6.50 -6.03 6.34
N ARG A 8 7.11 -6.75 7.30
CA ARG A 8 7.22 -8.20 7.24
C ARG A 8 5.89 -8.92 7.09
N GLY A 9 4.86 -8.47 7.81
CA GLY A 9 3.53 -9.05 7.69
C GLY A 9 2.94 -8.92 6.31
N LEU A 10 3.14 -7.75 5.70
CA LEU A 10 2.69 -7.52 4.32
C LEU A 10 3.48 -8.38 3.34
N GLU A 11 4.79 -8.49 3.53
CA GLU A 11 5.61 -9.34 2.67
C GLU A 11 5.10 -10.77 2.65
N ARG A 12 4.75 -11.32 3.82
CA ARG A 12 4.17 -12.66 3.92
C ARG A 12 2.85 -12.78 3.17
N LYS A 13 1.99 -11.76 3.30
CA LYS A 13 0.72 -11.74 2.56
C LYS A 13 0.95 -11.75 1.07
N LEU A 14 1.92 -11.00 0.59
CA LEU A 14 2.23 -10.92 -0.84
C LEU A 14 2.78 -12.23 -1.38
N ILE A 15 3.62 -12.92 -0.62
CA ILE A 15 4.13 -14.23 -1.00
C ILE A 15 2.99 -15.22 -1.18
N LYS A 16 2.05 -15.25 -0.25
CA LYS A 16 0.87 -16.12 -0.34
C LYS A 16 -0.02 -15.72 -1.51
N LEU A 17 -0.21 -14.42 -1.71
CA LEU A 17 -1.06 -13.92 -2.77
C LEU A 17 -0.53 -14.34 -4.15
N GLU A 18 0.78 -14.29 -4.34
CA GLU A 18 1.39 -14.68 -5.61
C GLU A 18 1.01 -16.11 -6.00
N ARG A 19 0.91 -17.00 -5.01
CA ARG A 19 0.53 -18.39 -5.25
C ARG A 19 -0.96 -18.57 -5.48
N LYS A 20 -1.79 -17.85 -4.72
CA LYS A 20 -3.23 -18.06 -4.73
C LYS A 20 -3.96 -17.28 -5.80
N ASN A 21 -3.49 -16.08 -6.11
CA ASN A 21 -4.15 -15.21 -7.06
C ASN A 21 -3.11 -14.33 -7.72
N LYS A 22 -2.46 -14.87 -8.73
CA LYS A 22 -1.38 -14.18 -9.42
C LYS A 22 -1.83 -12.90 -10.08
N ALA A 23 -3.05 -12.86 -10.62
CA ALA A 23 -3.57 -11.67 -11.27
C ALA A 23 -3.70 -10.51 -10.28
N LEU A 24 -4.23 -10.77 -9.09
CA LEU A 24 -4.32 -9.75 -8.06
C LEU A 24 -2.93 -9.33 -7.57
N TYR A 25 -2.04 -10.30 -7.40
CA TYR A 25 -0.66 -10.03 -7.00
C TYR A 25 0.02 -9.05 -7.98
N GLU A 26 -0.16 -9.26 -9.28
CA GLU A 26 0.41 -8.37 -10.28
C GLU A 26 -0.19 -6.96 -10.19
N GLN A 27 -1.49 -6.85 -9.90
CA GLN A 27 -2.12 -5.55 -9.70
C GLN A 27 -1.53 -4.82 -8.49
N VAL A 28 -1.27 -5.55 -7.40
CA VAL A 28 -0.65 -4.96 -6.21
C VAL A 28 0.76 -4.48 -6.52
N LYS A 29 1.55 -5.28 -7.22
CA LYS A 29 2.90 -4.89 -7.65
C LYS A 29 2.86 -3.61 -8.48
N ASN A 30 1.93 -3.53 -9.42
CA ASN A 30 1.79 -2.35 -10.27
C ASN A 30 1.44 -1.12 -9.45
N LYS A 31 0.59 -1.26 -8.43
CA LYS A 31 0.23 -0.14 -7.57
C LYS A 31 1.39 0.29 -6.68
N ILE A 32 2.14 -0.66 -6.14
CA ILE A 32 3.37 -0.35 -5.40
C ILE A 32 4.31 0.47 -6.28
N ASN A 33 4.51 0.04 -7.51
CA ASN A 33 5.38 0.72 -8.46
C ASN A 33 4.87 2.13 -8.77
N GLU A 34 3.56 2.28 -8.94
CA GLU A 34 2.94 3.59 -9.15
C GLU A 34 3.22 4.53 -7.99
N VAL A 35 2.99 4.05 -6.75
CA VAL A 35 3.22 4.85 -5.54
C VAL A 35 4.67 5.29 -5.44
N LEU A 36 5.60 4.40 -5.78
CA LEU A 36 7.03 4.71 -5.71
C LEU A 36 7.48 5.76 -6.72
N ASN A 37 6.75 5.94 -7.81
CA ASN A 37 7.15 6.81 -8.91
C ASN A 37 6.28 8.04 -9.11
N ILE A 38 5.18 8.17 -8.39
CA ILE A 38 4.29 9.32 -8.56
C ILE A 38 4.97 10.60 -8.06
N LEU A 39 4.77 11.69 -8.79
CA LEU A 39 5.41 12.96 -8.43
C LEU A 39 4.72 13.62 -7.24
N ASP A 40 3.40 13.63 -7.22
CA ASP A 40 2.61 14.27 -6.17
C ASP A 40 1.99 13.22 -5.26
N MET A 41 2.59 13.01 -4.11
CA MET A 41 2.09 12.07 -3.11
C MET A 41 0.73 12.47 -2.56
N GLY A 42 0.35 13.74 -2.67
CA GLY A 42 -0.96 14.22 -2.27
C GLY A 42 -2.12 13.62 -3.07
N HIS A 43 -1.81 12.98 -4.21
CA HIS A 43 -2.79 12.25 -4.99
C HIS A 43 -3.49 11.16 -4.16
N TYR A 44 -2.78 10.56 -3.21
CA TYR A 44 -3.33 9.50 -2.36
C TYR A 44 -3.93 10.08 -1.08
N LYS A 45 -5.14 9.63 -0.75
CA LYS A 45 -5.85 10.12 0.42
C LYS A 45 -5.36 9.43 1.69
N ASN A 46 -5.43 10.16 2.79
CA ASN A 46 -5.12 9.61 4.10
C ASN A 46 -6.33 8.88 4.67
N LEU A 47 -6.06 7.93 5.58
CA LEU A 47 -7.10 7.31 6.37
C LEU A 47 -7.62 8.33 7.39
N ARG A 48 -8.78 8.03 8.00
CA ARG A 48 -9.43 8.95 8.93
C ARG A 48 -9.05 8.67 10.37
N HIS A 49 -9.34 9.63 11.24
CA HIS A 49 -9.19 9.53 12.69
C HIS A 49 -7.76 9.21 13.10
N ASP A 50 -7.57 8.19 13.94
CA ASP A 50 -6.27 7.84 14.49
C ASP A 50 -5.28 7.36 13.44
N LEU A 51 -5.77 6.99 12.27
CA LEU A 51 -4.95 6.44 11.19
C LEU A 51 -4.63 7.47 10.11
N LYS A 52 -4.84 8.76 10.39
CA LYS A 52 -4.65 9.82 9.39
C LYS A 52 -3.21 9.95 8.87
N GLU A 53 -2.23 9.38 9.55
CA GLU A 53 -0.86 9.37 9.07
C GLU A 53 -0.63 8.33 7.97
N TYR A 54 -1.58 7.43 7.78
CA TYR A 54 -1.52 6.41 6.75
C TYR A 54 -2.23 6.87 5.49
N LYS A 55 -1.69 6.51 4.35
CA LYS A 55 -2.33 6.73 3.06
C LYS A 55 -2.83 5.39 2.52
N ARG A 56 -3.74 5.48 1.56
CA ARG A 56 -4.38 4.29 0.99
C ARG A 56 -4.46 4.40 -0.52
N VAL A 57 -4.50 3.23 -1.16
CA VAL A 57 -4.83 3.13 -2.57
C VAL A 57 -5.67 1.87 -2.77
N HIS A 58 -6.77 2.01 -3.51
CA HIS A 58 -7.68 0.90 -3.76
C HIS A 58 -7.21 0.05 -4.93
N ILE A 59 -7.39 -1.26 -4.79
CA ILE A 59 -7.14 -2.24 -5.84
C ILE A 59 -8.35 -3.17 -5.85
N GLY A 60 -9.37 -2.83 -6.66
CA GLY A 60 -10.64 -3.52 -6.62
C GLY A 60 -11.29 -3.39 -5.24
N SER A 61 -11.64 -4.52 -4.62
CA SER A 61 -12.21 -4.54 -3.27
C SER A 61 -11.15 -4.53 -2.18
N PHE A 62 -9.89 -4.42 -2.53
CA PHE A 62 -8.78 -4.43 -1.58
C PHE A 62 -8.17 -3.05 -1.44
N VAL A 63 -7.42 -2.87 -0.36
CA VAL A 63 -6.78 -1.59 -0.05
C VAL A 63 -5.34 -1.84 0.36
N LEU A 64 -4.43 -1.11 -0.27
CA LEU A 64 -3.02 -1.09 0.10
C LEU A 64 -2.78 0.13 0.99
N ILE A 65 -2.17 -0.10 2.14
CA ILE A 65 -1.94 0.93 3.16
C ILE A 65 -0.45 1.20 3.25
N PHE A 66 -0.09 2.48 3.31
CA PHE A 66 1.31 2.85 3.44
C PHE A 66 1.46 4.17 4.20
N LYS A 67 2.66 4.41 4.71
CA LYS A 67 3.05 5.68 5.30
C LYS A 67 4.05 6.36 4.39
N TYR A 68 3.98 7.67 4.32
CA TYR A 68 4.94 8.46 3.57
C TYR A 68 5.70 9.39 4.52
N ASN A 69 7.01 9.28 4.54
CA ASN A 69 7.86 10.20 5.26
C ASN A 69 8.36 11.25 4.28
N GLU A 70 7.75 12.42 4.34
CA GLU A 70 8.04 13.50 3.41
C GLU A 70 9.48 14.00 3.55
N ARG A 71 9.97 14.06 4.77
CA ARG A 71 11.34 14.58 5.04
C ARG A 71 12.39 13.74 4.33
N ASN A 72 12.23 12.43 4.31
CA ASN A 72 13.19 11.50 3.72
C ASN A 72 12.76 10.99 2.34
N ASP A 73 11.58 11.39 1.89
CA ASP A 73 10.97 10.87 0.65
C ASP A 73 10.97 9.33 0.65
N PHE A 74 10.51 8.76 1.75
CA PHE A 74 10.55 7.33 2.01
C PHE A 74 9.13 6.78 2.19
N ILE A 75 8.85 5.62 1.58
CA ILE A 75 7.55 4.95 1.69
C ILE A 75 7.69 3.69 2.53
N TYR A 76 6.75 3.52 3.45
CA TYR A 76 6.67 2.33 4.29
C TYR A 76 5.34 1.63 4.01
N PHE A 77 5.37 0.54 3.24
CA PHE A 77 4.15 -0.22 2.95
C PHE A 77 3.83 -1.11 4.15
N THR A 78 2.64 -0.93 4.73
CA THR A 78 2.31 -1.54 6.02
C THR A 78 1.32 -2.68 5.94
N ASP A 79 0.32 -2.60 5.06
CA ASP A 79 -0.69 -3.65 5.02
C ASP A 79 -1.44 -3.65 3.69
N PHE A 80 -2.09 -4.79 3.43
CA PHE A 80 -2.96 -4.98 2.28
C PHE A 80 -4.04 -5.97 2.69
N ASP A 81 -5.30 -5.56 2.58
CA ASP A 81 -6.41 -6.43 2.95
C ASP A 81 -7.69 -5.97 2.28
N HIS A 82 -8.73 -6.78 2.44
CA HIS A 82 -10.04 -6.43 1.92
C HIS A 82 -10.55 -5.16 2.57
N HIS A 83 -11.26 -4.36 1.79
CA HIS A 83 -11.81 -3.07 2.23
C HIS A 83 -12.54 -3.17 3.57
N ASP A 84 -13.36 -4.20 3.75
CA ASP A 84 -14.16 -4.35 4.96
C ASP A 84 -13.31 -4.55 6.22
N LYS A 85 -12.13 -5.13 6.08
CA LYS A 85 -11.24 -5.35 7.22
C LYS A 85 -10.46 -4.09 7.59
N ILE A 86 -10.17 -3.24 6.61
CA ILE A 86 -9.41 -2.01 6.84
C ILE A 86 -10.29 -0.94 7.47
N TYR A 87 -11.55 -0.85 7.04
CA TYR A 87 -12.46 0.23 7.45
C TYR A 87 -13.50 -0.18 8.49
N LYS A 88 -13.14 -1.06 9.36
CA LYS A 88 -14.05 -1.45 10.45
C LYS A 88 -14.40 -0.27 11.35
#